data_1d27493678700c89246cc80e3cedc8f4
#
_entry.id   1d27493678700c89246cc80e3cedc8f4
#
_cell.length_a   1.000
_cell.length_b   1.000
_cell.length_c   1.000
_cell.angle_alpha   90.00
_cell.angle_beta   90.00
_cell.angle_gamma   90.00
#
_symmetry.space_group_name_H-M   'P 1'
#
loop_
_entity.id
_entity.type
_entity.pdbx_description
1 polymer ?
#
loop_
_entity_poly.entity_id
_entity_poly.type
_entity_poly.pdbx_seq_one_letter_code
_entity_poly.pdbx_strand_id
1 'polypeptide(L)'
;VPDFAREEDREYPAAENVNQGAMRGTAVHRVMECLDFVAIADIDTSDAGAVSAFVKQELDRMLANGQLPGEWYALVIPEMIEAFVESPIAPRMAAAAVRGDLYRERPFVMQHQMEASGGTVLVQGIIDVFWMENDKIILLDYKTDRVKQAQELLMRYQTQLQLYADALSRVFSTDTKKMVAEEKLIYSFHLKEVVTL
;
A
#
# COMPACT_ATOMS: atom_id res chain seq x y z
N VAL A 1 36.94 25.60 -21.54
CA VAL A 1 36.06 26.10 -20.46
C VAL A 1 34.77 25.31 -20.58
N PRO A 2 34.40 24.49 -19.60
CA PRO A 2 33.13 23.77 -19.67
C PRO A 2 31.97 24.72 -19.41
N ASP A 3 31.02 24.70 -20.31
CA ASP A 3 29.79 25.47 -20.30
C ASP A 3 28.86 24.88 -19.20
N PHE A 4 28.70 25.59 -18.10
CA PHE A 4 27.71 25.29 -17.10
C PHE A 4 26.34 25.71 -17.63
N ALA A 5 25.64 24.79 -18.28
CA ALA A 5 24.24 24.95 -18.65
C ALA A 5 23.42 25.30 -17.39
N ARG A 6 22.68 26.38 -17.47
CA ARG A 6 21.90 27.01 -16.43
C ARG A 6 20.90 26.01 -15.83
N GLU A 7 20.91 25.88 -14.49
CA GLU A 7 19.96 25.13 -13.67
C GLU A 7 18.55 25.78 -13.61
N GLU A 8 18.21 26.68 -14.48
CA GLU A 8 17.01 27.54 -14.41
C GLU A 8 15.73 26.93 -15.02
N ASP A 9 15.78 25.75 -15.64
CA ASP A 9 14.60 25.13 -16.31
C ASP A 9 14.04 23.86 -15.61
N ARG A 10 14.35 23.65 -14.34
CA ARG A 10 13.60 22.66 -13.55
C ARG A 10 12.40 23.34 -12.91
N GLU A 11 11.22 23.22 -13.54
CA GLU A 11 9.95 23.48 -12.88
C GLU A 11 9.84 22.55 -11.65
N TYR A 12 10.20 23.04 -10.49
CA TYR A 12 9.82 22.41 -9.22
C TYR A 12 8.32 22.59 -9.07
N PRO A 13 7.53 21.52 -8.87
CA PRO A 13 6.11 21.66 -8.61
C PRO A 13 5.94 22.59 -7.39
N ALA A 14 5.02 23.54 -7.49
CA ALA A 14 4.77 24.50 -6.42
C ALA A 14 4.58 23.77 -5.08
N ALA A 15 5.12 24.30 -3.99
CA ALA A 15 5.11 23.68 -2.67
C ALA A 15 3.69 23.25 -2.21
N GLU A 16 2.66 23.95 -2.66
CA GLU A 16 1.25 23.60 -2.43
C GLU A 16 0.85 22.27 -3.12
N ASN A 17 1.34 22.01 -4.32
CA ASN A 17 1.05 20.77 -5.06
C ASN A 17 1.75 19.54 -4.44
N VAL A 18 2.94 19.75 -3.87
CA VAL A 18 3.68 18.68 -3.15
C VAL A 18 2.93 18.31 -1.87
N ASN A 19 2.44 19.29 -1.13
CA ASN A 19 1.68 19.07 0.10
C ASN A 19 0.36 18.36 -0.18
N GLN A 20 -0.40 18.77 -1.20
CA GLN A 20 -1.64 18.10 -1.59
C GLN A 20 -1.43 16.65 -2.05
N GLY A 21 -0.32 16.38 -2.75
CA GLY A 21 0.04 15.01 -3.16
C GLY A 21 0.29 14.10 -1.96
N ALA A 22 1.05 14.57 -0.98
CA ALA A 22 1.32 13.82 0.25
C ALA A 22 0.04 13.61 1.07
N MET A 23 -0.80 14.63 1.21
CA MET A 23 -2.09 14.53 1.92
C MET A 23 -3.04 13.55 1.22
N ARG A 24 -3.08 13.57 -0.11
CA ARG A 24 -3.86 12.57 -0.87
C ARG A 24 -3.35 11.16 -0.62
N GLY A 25 -2.03 10.96 -0.60
CA GLY A 25 -1.43 9.67 -0.25
C GLY A 25 -1.93 9.17 1.10
N THR A 26 -1.85 10.02 2.13
CA THR A 26 -2.35 9.70 3.47
C THR A 26 -3.85 9.39 3.46
N ALA A 27 -4.66 10.16 2.73
CA ALA A 27 -6.09 9.91 2.61
C ALA A 27 -6.41 8.55 1.97
N VAL A 28 -5.69 8.18 0.91
CA VAL A 28 -5.83 6.87 0.25
C VAL A 28 -5.45 5.73 1.19
N HIS A 29 -4.31 5.82 1.90
CA HIS A 29 -3.92 4.82 2.90
C HIS A 29 -5.00 4.66 3.97
N ARG A 30 -5.56 5.78 4.46
CA ARG A 30 -6.65 5.74 5.43
C ARG A 30 -7.91 5.06 4.90
N VAL A 31 -8.26 5.30 3.64
CA VAL A 31 -9.37 4.57 2.98
C VAL A 31 -9.07 3.07 2.96
N MET A 32 -7.88 2.67 2.54
CA MET A 32 -7.49 1.26 2.46
C MET A 32 -7.45 0.58 3.84
N GLU A 33 -7.05 1.31 4.87
CA GLU A 33 -7.12 0.85 6.26
C GLU A 33 -8.56 0.56 6.69
N CYS A 34 -9.52 1.42 6.32
CA CYS A 34 -10.91 1.38 6.79
C CYS A 34 -11.88 0.64 5.87
N LEU A 35 -11.47 0.29 4.64
CA LEU A 35 -12.30 -0.37 3.63
C LEU A 35 -12.81 -1.72 4.14
N ASP A 36 -14.10 -2.01 3.91
CA ASP A 36 -14.68 -3.30 4.26
C ASP A 36 -14.35 -4.37 3.20
N PHE A 37 -13.23 -5.06 3.43
CA PHE A 37 -12.80 -6.14 2.55
C PHE A 37 -13.72 -7.37 2.59
N VAL A 38 -14.48 -7.58 3.68
CA VAL A 38 -15.45 -8.68 3.73
C VAL A 38 -16.59 -8.41 2.77
N ALA A 39 -17.07 -7.16 2.71
CA ALA A 39 -18.14 -6.78 1.79
C ALA A 39 -17.73 -6.88 0.31
N ILE A 40 -16.42 -6.74 -0.02
CA ILE A 40 -15.94 -6.95 -1.39
C ILE A 40 -16.20 -8.40 -1.88
N ALA A 41 -16.20 -9.38 -0.98
CA ALA A 41 -16.46 -10.77 -1.36
C ALA A 41 -17.86 -11.00 -1.93
N ASP A 42 -18.81 -10.13 -1.62
CA ASP A 42 -20.21 -10.21 -2.05
C ASP A 42 -20.51 -9.36 -3.30
N ILE A 43 -19.50 -8.68 -3.87
CA ILE A 43 -19.65 -7.79 -5.01
C ILE A 43 -19.14 -8.48 -6.28
N ASP A 44 -19.88 -8.33 -7.37
CA ASP A 44 -19.34 -8.62 -8.70
C ASP A 44 -18.35 -7.52 -9.10
N THR A 45 -17.07 -7.76 -8.89
CA THR A 45 -16.00 -6.81 -9.21
C THR A 45 -15.79 -6.61 -10.73
N SER A 46 -16.49 -7.37 -11.57
CA SER A 46 -16.53 -7.14 -13.02
C SER A 46 -17.65 -6.18 -13.45
N ASP A 47 -18.60 -5.88 -12.55
CA ASP A 47 -19.64 -4.87 -12.76
C ASP A 47 -19.16 -3.51 -12.22
N ALA A 48 -18.72 -2.63 -13.11
CA ALA A 48 -18.27 -1.29 -12.79
C ALA A 48 -19.33 -0.45 -12.03
N GLY A 49 -20.63 -0.69 -12.29
CA GLY A 49 -21.72 -0.01 -11.60
C GLY A 49 -21.83 -0.46 -10.14
N ALA A 50 -21.69 -1.77 -9.87
CA ALA A 50 -21.68 -2.32 -8.53
C ALA A 50 -20.45 -1.85 -7.76
N VAL A 51 -19.26 -1.83 -8.38
CA VAL A 51 -18.02 -1.34 -7.79
C VAL A 51 -18.12 0.13 -7.42
N SER A 52 -18.60 0.98 -8.33
CA SER A 52 -18.75 2.43 -8.08
C SER A 52 -19.74 2.71 -6.94
N ALA A 53 -20.88 1.99 -6.92
CA ALA A 53 -21.85 2.11 -5.84
C ALA A 53 -21.27 1.72 -4.49
N PHE A 54 -20.52 0.62 -4.43
CA PHE A 54 -19.84 0.16 -3.22
C PHE A 54 -18.80 1.17 -2.73
N VAL A 55 -17.90 1.63 -3.60
CA VAL A 55 -16.85 2.59 -3.22
C VAL A 55 -17.47 3.88 -2.68
N LYS A 56 -18.50 4.39 -3.36
CA LYS A 56 -19.22 5.56 -2.87
C LYS A 56 -19.82 5.33 -1.48
N GLN A 57 -20.50 4.22 -1.27
CA GLN A 57 -21.09 3.86 0.02
C GLN A 57 -20.04 3.78 1.13
N GLU A 58 -18.89 3.17 0.86
CA GLU A 58 -17.80 3.03 1.80
C GLU A 58 -17.18 4.38 2.17
N LEU A 59 -16.92 5.24 1.20
CA LEU A 59 -16.40 6.58 1.46
C LEU A 59 -17.39 7.42 2.30
N ASP A 60 -18.68 7.39 1.95
CA ASP A 60 -19.73 8.07 2.71
C ASP A 60 -19.86 7.51 4.14
N ARG A 61 -19.75 6.18 4.31
CA ARG A 61 -19.72 5.51 5.62
C ARG A 61 -18.52 5.96 6.46
N MET A 62 -17.34 6.00 5.88
CA MET A 62 -16.11 6.41 6.57
C MET A 62 -16.19 7.88 7.00
N LEU A 63 -16.76 8.76 6.15
CA LEU A 63 -17.00 10.17 6.49
C LEU A 63 -17.99 10.29 7.64
N ALA A 64 -19.13 9.62 7.54
CA ALA A 64 -20.19 9.68 8.55
C ALA A 64 -19.73 9.17 9.93
N ASN A 65 -18.86 8.16 9.96
CA ASN A 65 -18.32 7.58 11.19
C ASN A 65 -17.05 8.30 11.70
N GLY A 66 -16.59 9.36 11.05
CA GLY A 66 -15.38 10.10 11.42
C GLY A 66 -14.09 9.31 11.17
N GLN A 67 -14.13 8.20 10.44
CA GLN A 67 -12.97 7.40 10.06
C GLN A 67 -12.13 8.10 8.98
N LEU A 68 -12.78 8.87 8.09
CA LEU A 68 -12.16 9.70 7.06
C LEU A 68 -12.56 11.16 7.30
N PRO A 69 -11.64 12.04 7.73
CA PRO A 69 -11.92 13.46 7.90
C PRO A 69 -12.41 14.12 6.60
N GLY A 70 -13.30 15.12 6.70
CA GLY A 70 -13.89 15.76 5.51
C GLY A 70 -12.86 16.37 4.56
N GLU A 71 -11.76 16.92 5.08
CA GLU A 71 -10.65 17.43 4.28
C GLU A 71 -9.93 16.31 3.49
N TRP A 72 -9.84 15.10 4.04
CA TRP A 72 -9.26 13.95 3.35
C TRP A 72 -10.25 13.33 2.38
N TYR A 73 -11.54 13.25 2.75
CA TYR A 73 -12.61 12.82 1.84
C TYR A 73 -12.58 13.61 0.53
N ALA A 74 -12.42 14.94 0.60
CA ALA A 74 -12.32 15.81 -0.57
C ALA A 74 -11.07 15.58 -1.45
N LEU A 75 -10.03 14.94 -0.92
CA LEU A 75 -8.80 14.62 -1.66
C LEU A 75 -8.82 13.23 -2.31
N VAL A 76 -9.69 12.33 -1.86
CA VAL A 76 -9.82 10.99 -2.43
C VAL A 76 -10.43 11.09 -3.83
N ILE A 77 -9.85 10.39 -4.76
CA ILE A 77 -10.37 10.21 -6.13
C ILE A 77 -11.02 8.83 -6.16
N PRO A 78 -12.37 8.71 -6.17
CA PRO A 78 -13.05 7.42 -6.07
C PRO A 78 -12.59 6.40 -7.10
N GLU A 79 -12.31 6.82 -8.33
CA GLU A 79 -11.84 5.98 -9.43
C GLU A 79 -10.48 5.31 -9.17
N MET A 80 -9.71 5.80 -8.20
CA MET A 80 -8.49 5.13 -7.74
C MET A 80 -8.83 3.90 -6.88
N ILE A 81 -9.84 4.03 -6.03
CA ILE A 81 -10.31 2.95 -5.16
C ILE A 81 -11.11 1.93 -5.98
N GLU A 82 -11.93 2.40 -6.93
CA GLU A 82 -12.67 1.53 -7.87
C GLU A 82 -11.70 0.63 -8.63
N ALA A 83 -10.64 1.21 -9.22
CA ALA A 83 -9.61 0.45 -9.94
C ALA A 83 -8.88 -0.56 -9.03
N PHE A 84 -8.74 -0.28 -7.74
CA PHE A 84 -8.22 -1.26 -6.78
C PHE A 84 -9.22 -2.40 -6.58
N VAL A 85 -10.50 -2.12 -6.36
CA VAL A 85 -11.56 -3.13 -6.16
C VAL A 85 -11.73 -4.03 -7.38
N GLU A 86 -11.59 -3.47 -8.59
CA GLU A 86 -11.60 -4.20 -9.86
C GLU A 86 -10.33 -5.03 -10.11
N SER A 87 -9.26 -4.76 -9.37
CA SER A 87 -7.97 -5.43 -9.58
C SER A 87 -7.98 -6.89 -9.11
N PRO A 88 -7.13 -7.76 -9.68
CA PRO A 88 -7.09 -9.17 -9.31
C PRO A 88 -6.62 -9.41 -7.85
N ILE A 89 -6.07 -8.39 -7.18
CA ILE A 89 -5.62 -8.52 -5.79
C ILE A 89 -6.77 -8.37 -4.79
N ALA A 90 -7.81 -7.58 -5.12
CA ALA A 90 -8.91 -7.31 -4.21
C ALA A 90 -9.69 -8.57 -3.81
N PRO A 91 -10.06 -9.51 -4.71
CA PRO A 91 -10.71 -10.77 -4.32
C PRO A 91 -9.85 -11.65 -3.41
N ARG A 92 -8.51 -11.65 -3.60
CA ARG A 92 -7.59 -12.40 -2.73
C ARG A 92 -7.62 -11.84 -1.31
N MET A 93 -7.57 -10.52 -1.18
CA MET A 93 -7.65 -9.83 0.11
C MET A 93 -9.05 -9.99 0.75
N ALA A 94 -10.12 -9.93 -0.03
CA ALA A 94 -11.48 -10.18 0.43
C ALA A 94 -11.61 -11.61 1.01
N ALA A 95 -11.12 -12.61 0.30
CA ALA A 95 -11.11 -13.99 0.78
C ALA A 95 -10.31 -14.15 2.08
N ALA A 96 -9.18 -13.46 2.21
CA ALA A 96 -8.40 -13.44 3.45
C ALA A 96 -9.15 -12.73 4.59
N ALA A 97 -9.85 -11.62 4.30
CA ALA A 97 -10.66 -10.90 5.28
C ALA A 97 -11.80 -11.78 5.82
N VAL A 98 -12.50 -12.50 4.95
CA VAL A 98 -13.56 -13.44 5.34
C VAL A 98 -13.03 -14.54 6.28
N ARG A 99 -11.80 -15.01 6.10
CA ARG A 99 -11.15 -16.00 6.99
C ARG A 99 -10.59 -15.39 8.28
N GLY A 100 -10.51 -14.06 8.40
CA GLY A 100 -9.84 -13.39 9.51
C GLY A 100 -8.31 -13.35 9.39
N ASP A 101 -7.77 -13.56 8.19
CA ASP A 101 -6.33 -13.67 7.90
C ASP A 101 -5.75 -12.42 7.22
N LEU A 102 -6.53 -11.34 7.14
CA LEU A 102 -6.10 -10.05 6.58
C LEU A 102 -5.65 -9.11 7.70
N TYR A 103 -4.41 -8.67 7.68
CA TYR A 103 -3.81 -7.79 8.67
C TYR A 103 -3.43 -6.46 8.01
N ARG A 104 -3.92 -5.34 8.58
CA ARG A 104 -3.71 -3.99 8.05
C ARG A 104 -3.04 -3.10 9.09
N GLU A 105 -2.24 -2.13 8.64
CA GLU A 105 -1.58 -1.11 9.46
C GLU A 105 -0.88 -1.70 10.70
N ARG A 106 0.00 -2.70 10.46
CA ARG A 106 0.68 -3.38 11.55
C ARG A 106 2.02 -2.74 11.88
N PRO A 107 2.17 -2.12 13.05
CA PRO A 107 3.45 -1.59 13.48
C PRO A 107 4.42 -2.74 13.79
N PHE A 108 5.68 -2.53 13.47
CA PHE A 108 6.77 -3.43 13.86
C PHE A 108 7.98 -2.67 14.35
N VAL A 109 8.76 -3.34 15.18
CA VAL A 109 10.09 -2.91 15.62
C VAL A 109 11.01 -4.13 15.56
N MET A 110 12.14 -4.01 14.88
CA MET A 110 13.13 -5.09 14.82
C MET A 110 14.56 -4.58 14.86
N GLN A 111 15.47 -5.41 15.32
CA GLN A 111 16.90 -5.19 15.17
C GLN A 111 17.35 -5.68 13.79
N HIS A 112 18.08 -4.83 13.07
CA HIS A 112 18.67 -5.15 11.77
C HIS A 112 20.18 -5.01 11.85
N GLN A 113 20.91 -6.03 11.40
CA GLN A 113 22.38 -5.98 11.35
C GLN A 113 22.81 -5.27 10.07
N MET A 114 23.68 -4.27 10.22
CA MET A 114 24.26 -3.55 9.09
C MET A 114 25.51 -4.32 8.59
N GLU A 115 25.42 -4.85 7.37
CA GLU A 115 26.52 -5.61 6.77
C GLU A 115 27.83 -4.83 6.66
N ALA A 116 27.75 -3.53 6.37
CA ALA A 116 28.92 -2.69 6.13
C ALA A 116 29.71 -2.32 7.40
N SER A 117 29.08 -2.27 8.58
CA SER A 117 29.70 -1.81 9.83
C SER A 117 29.72 -2.84 10.93
N GLY A 118 29.06 -3.98 10.75
CA GLY A 118 28.83 -4.99 11.80
C GLY A 118 27.98 -4.50 12.96
N GLY A 119 27.44 -3.27 12.87
CA GLY A 119 26.58 -2.68 13.88
C GLY A 119 25.13 -3.13 13.76
N THR A 120 24.38 -2.96 14.86
CA THR A 120 22.93 -3.24 14.89
C THR A 120 22.19 -1.92 14.96
N VAL A 121 21.17 -1.77 14.12
CA VAL A 121 20.24 -0.63 14.14
C VAL A 121 18.82 -1.10 14.49
N LEU A 122 18.07 -0.24 15.15
CA LEU A 122 16.66 -0.46 15.39
C LEU A 122 15.87 0.07 14.19
N VAL A 123 15.11 -0.80 13.54
CA VAL A 123 14.20 -0.46 12.44
C VAL A 123 12.77 -0.54 12.95
N GLN A 124 12.02 0.51 12.72
CA GLN A 124 10.59 0.56 13.03
C GLN A 124 9.81 1.05 11.82
N GLY A 125 8.56 0.60 11.69
CA GLY A 125 7.67 1.01 10.61
C GLY A 125 6.27 0.48 10.81
N ILE A 126 5.43 0.74 9.83
CA ILE A 126 4.07 0.22 9.74
C ILE A 126 3.97 -0.52 8.41
N ILE A 127 3.48 -1.75 8.45
CA ILE A 127 3.20 -2.55 7.26
C ILE A 127 1.77 -2.27 6.86
N ASP A 128 1.55 -1.78 5.65
CA ASP A 128 0.23 -1.38 5.15
C ASP A 128 -0.75 -2.56 5.21
N VAL A 129 -0.39 -3.68 4.59
CA VAL A 129 -1.22 -4.87 4.59
C VAL A 129 -0.40 -6.14 4.30
N PHE A 130 -0.76 -7.20 4.97
CA PHE A 130 -0.36 -8.56 4.62
C PHE A 130 -1.46 -9.55 4.98
N TRP A 131 -1.44 -10.72 4.35
CA TRP A 131 -2.40 -11.79 4.65
C TRP A 131 -1.76 -13.16 4.50
N MET A 132 -2.47 -14.15 5.05
CA MET A 132 -2.10 -15.56 4.90
C MET A 132 -2.90 -16.18 3.76
N GLU A 133 -2.19 -16.84 2.85
CA GLU A 133 -2.78 -17.55 1.72
C GLU A 133 -2.01 -18.85 1.50
N ASN A 134 -2.71 -20.00 1.64
CA ASN A 134 -2.09 -21.33 1.51
C ASN A 134 -0.83 -21.51 2.37
N ASP A 135 -0.87 -21.11 3.64
CA ASP A 135 0.26 -21.13 4.58
C ASP A 135 1.47 -20.25 4.19
N LYS A 136 1.27 -19.28 3.31
CA LYS A 136 2.27 -18.32 2.86
C LYS A 136 1.87 -16.92 3.26
N ILE A 137 2.85 -16.07 3.51
CA ILE A 137 2.63 -14.65 3.76
C ILE A 137 2.68 -13.91 2.42
N ILE A 138 1.63 -13.15 2.14
CA ILE A 138 1.59 -12.23 1.01
C ILE A 138 1.66 -10.82 1.59
N LEU A 139 2.64 -10.05 1.16
CA LEU A 139 2.88 -8.67 1.59
C LEU A 139 2.51 -7.71 0.46
N LEU A 140 1.71 -6.69 0.76
CA LEU A 140 1.36 -5.64 -0.18
C LEU A 140 1.57 -4.26 0.47
N ASP A 141 2.18 -3.37 -0.28
CA ASP A 141 2.41 -1.98 0.10
C ASP A 141 1.72 -1.06 -0.91
N TYR A 142 1.02 -0.04 -0.42
CA TYR A 142 0.27 0.88 -1.27
C TYR A 142 1.13 2.08 -1.67
N LYS A 143 1.12 2.46 -2.95
CA LYS A 143 1.86 3.63 -3.44
C LYS A 143 0.99 4.52 -4.30
N THR A 144 0.99 5.81 -3.97
CA THR A 144 0.29 6.86 -4.71
C THR A 144 1.24 7.72 -5.55
N ASP A 145 2.52 7.34 -5.57
CA ASP A 145 3.56 8.04 -6.34
C ASP A 145 3.22 8.13 -7.82
N ARG A 146 3.46 9.30 -8.40
CA ARG A 146 3.41 9.49 -9.85
C ARG A 146 4.69 8.96 -10.46
N VAL A 147 4.60 7.85 -11.14
CA VAL A 147 5.70 7.20 -11.86
C VAL A 147 5.29 6.92 -13.30
N LYS A 148 6.27 6.82 -14.19
CA LYS A 148 6.01 6.51 -15.60
C LYS A 148 5.92 5.01 -15.85
N GLN A 149 6.57 4.20 -15.01
CA GLN A 149 6.63 2.75 -15.14
C GLN A 149 6.89 2.07 -13.79
N ALA A 150 6.44 0.82 -13.70
CA ALA A 150 6.53 -0.01 -12.49
C ALA A 150 7.95 -0.15 -11.95
N GLN A 151 8.95 -0.21 -12.83
CA GLN A 151 10.36 -0.36 -12.47
C GLN A 151 10.86 0.75 -11.52
N GLU A 152 10.32 1.96 -11.63
CA GLU A 152 10.69 3.06 -10.74
C GLU A 152 10.24 2.80 -9.30
N LEU A 153 9.08 2.16 -9.11
CA LEU A 153 8.59 1.77 -7.78
C LEU A 153 9.48 0.67 -7.18
N LEU A 154 9.83 -0.34 -7.97
CA LEU A 154 10.70 -1.41 -7.50
C LEU A 154 12.05 -0.85 -7.04
N MET A 155 12.67 0.01 -7.82
CA MET A 155 13.95 0.64 -7.47
C MET A 155 13.87 1.45 -6.18
N ARG A 156 12.75 2.14 -5.92
CA ARG A 156 12.57 2.98 -4.73
C ARG A 156 12.25 2.17 -3.48
N TYR A 157 11.44 1.11 -3.61
CA TYR A 157 10.78 0.48 -2.47
C TYR A 157 11.22 -0.96 -2.19
N GLN A 158 12.08 -1.58 -3.02
CA GLN A 158 12.56 -2.95 -2.80
C GLN A 158 13.18 -3.16 -1.40
N THR A 159 13.97 -2.20 -0.91
CA THR A 159 14.57 -2.29 0.43
C THR A 159 13.53 -2.24 1.53
N GLN A 160 12.52 -1.37 1.40
CA GLN A 160 11.40 -1.28 2.33
C GLN A 160 10.64 -2.61 2.39
N LEU A 161 10.26 -3.15 1.23
CA LEU A 161 9.54 -4.43 1.15
C LEU A 161 10.36 -5.59 1.72
N GLN A 162 11.68 -5.60 1.51
CA GLN A 162 12.53 -6.63 2.08
C GLN A 162 12.57 -6.53 3.62
N LEU A 163 12.69 -5.33 4.18
CA LEU A 163 12.65 -5.11 5.63
C LEU A 163 11.31 -5.55 6.23
N TYR A 164 10.19 -5.26 5.56
CA TYR A 164 8.86 -5.72 5.98
C TYR A 164 8.73 -7.25 5.94
N ALA A 165 9.21 -7.87 4.87
CA ALA A 165 9.25 -9.31 4.72
C ALA A 165 10.08 -10.00 5.81
N ASP A 166 11.23 -9.42 6.16
CA ASP A 166 12.09 -9.93 7.23
C ASP A 166 11.41 -9.80 8.61
N ALA A 167 10.72 -8.68 8.86
CA ALA A 167 9.96 -8.47 10.09
C ALA A 167 8.85 -9.53 10.23
N LEU A 168 8.05 -9.73 9.17
CA LEU A 168 6.99 -10.75 9.16
C LEU A 168 7.55 -12.17 9.33
N SER A 169 8.64 -12.48 8.64
CA SER A 169 9.29 -13.78 8.76
C SER A 169 9.72 -14.08 10.19
N ARG A 170 10.24 -13.08 10.92
CA ARG A 170 10.63 -13.25 12.33
C ARG A 170 9.46 -13.46 13.26
N VAL A 171 8.33 -12.75 13.01
CA VAL A 171 7.14 -12.83 13.85
C VAL A 171 6.39 -14.15 13.66
N PHE A 172 6.28 -14.60 12.42
CA PHE A 172 5.46 -15.77 12.07
C PHE A 172 6.25 -17.10 12.01
N SER A 173 7.58 -17.07 12.03
CA SER A 173 8.37 -18.30 12.12
C SER A 173 8.36 -18.86 13.54
N THR A 174 8.33 -20.19 13.63
CA THR A 174 8.48 -20.97 14.85
C THR A 174 9.73 -21.83 14.76
N ASP A 175 10.10 -22.51 15.86
CA ASP A 175 11.23 -23.45 15.85
C ASP A 175 11.07 -24.60 14.86
N THR A 176 9.81 -24.93 14.52
CA THR A 176 9.46 -26.05 13.65
C THR A 176 9.05 -25.65 12.24
N LYS A 177 8.63 -24.38 12.03
CA LYS A 177 8.14 -23.88 10.73
C LYS A 177 8.74 -22.52 10.43
N LYS A 178 9.56 -22.44 9.38
CA LYS A 178 10.04 -21.17 8.85
C LYS A 178 8.98 -20.56 7.94
N MET A 179 8.54 -19.34 8.25
CA MET A 179 7.63 -18.57 7.42
C MET A 179 8.42 -17.49 6.66
N VAL A 180 8.07 -17.31 5.40
CA VAL A 180 8.66 -16.25 4.55
C VAL A 180 7.54 -15.52 3.81
N ALA A 181 7.75 -14.26 3.50
CA ALA A 181 6.87 -13.54 2.58
C ALA A 181 7.15 -14.05 1.17
N GLU A 182 6.22 -14.87 0.66
CA GLU A 182 6.32 -15.50 -0.66
C GLU A 182 6.17 -14.51 -1.79
N GLU A 183 5.19 -13.61 -1.66
CA GLU A 183 4.98 -12.51 -2.59
C GLU A 183 5.20 -11.18 -1.87
N LYS A 184 5.96 -10.30 -2.50
CA LYS A 184 6.17 -8.91 -2.08
C LYS A 184 5.66 -8.03 -3.20
N LEU A 185 4.57 -7.33 -2.93
CA LEU A 185 3.77 -6.63 -3.92
C LEU A 185 3.70 -5.14 -3.61
N ILE A 186 3.61 -4.32 -4.64
CA ILE A 186 3.21 -2.92 -4.57
C ILE A 186 1.92 -2.79 -5.37
N TYR A 187 0.88 -2.16 -4.80
CA TYR A 187 -0.22 -1.67 -5.60
C TYR A 187 0.01 -0.20 -5.91
N SER A 188 0.15 0.11 -7.18
CA SER A 188 0.30 1.48 -7.65
C SER A 188 -1.07 2.08 -7.99
N PHE A 189 -1.53 3.03 -7.18
CA PHE A 189 -2.77 3.75 -7.48
C PHE A 189 -2.66 4.65 -8.71
N HIS A 190 -1.43 5.07 -9.08
CA HIS A 190 -1.23 5.86 -10.28
C HIS A 190 -1.26 5.02 -11.55
N LEU A 191 -0.59 3.87 -11.56
CA LEU A 191 -0.56 2.95 -12.69
C LEU A 191 -1.79 2.04 -12.74
N LYS A 192 -2.53 1.92 -11.61
CA LYS A 192 -3.68 1.03 -11.41
C LYS A 192 -3.31 -0.44 -11.62
N GLU A 193 -2.15 -0.84 -11.13
CA GLU A 193 -1.63 -2.20 -11.30
C GLU A 193 -0.89 -2.71 -10.06
N VAL A 194 -0.78 -4.04 -9.98
CA VAL A 194 0.06 -4.75 -9.01
C VAL A 194 1.44 -4.96 -9.60
N VAL A 195 2.47 -4.55 -8.87
CA VAL A 195 3.87 -4.72 -9.23
C VAL A 195 4.49 -5.74 -8.28
N THR A 196 5.11 -6.79 -8.82
CA THR A 196 5.76 -7.87 -8.04
C THR A 196 7.26 -7.62 -7.95
N LEU A 197 7.82 -7.80 -6.74
CA LEU A 197 9.26 -7.72 -6.47
C LEU A 197 9.94 -9.06 -6.75
#